data_e9a9a001c4523941626170e5d404bc53
#
_entry.id   e9a9a001c4523941626170e5d404bc53
#
_cell.length_a   1.000
_cell.length_b   1.000
_cell.length_c   1.000
_cell.angle_alpha   90.00
_cell.angle_beta   90.00
_cell.angle_gamma   90.00
#
_symmetry.space_group_name_H-M   'P 1'
#
loop_
_entity.id
_entity.type
_entity.pdbx_description
1 polymer ?
#
loop_
_entity_poly.entity_id
_entity_poly.type
_entity_poly.pdbx_seq_one_letter_code
_entity_poly.pdbx_strand_id
1 'polypeptide(L)'
;IQSLGGQLLDKSNAINELDIKVESLTLDVSNLNSQLKSRELAIKDLSTRLGITQSEVEELTPVVKSYFALGVSGNKGIVIPLEVKMSKGTGIVSVNIKNVELKSDAQDSIRIATKVSQDYTGVDLSEKDITVTFVNDNPFIVSLDGPSAGAAITLTIIAGVLDRTPSSAVLITGTIESDGDVGPVGGIEEKASAAASEGAQIFLVPVGQKVNSPGIEVAEVKKIQEVVNLVLK
;
A
#
# COMPACT_ATOMS: atom_id res chain seq x y z
N ILE A 1 -41.99 -12.44 -11.23
CA ILE A 1 -41.43 -11.62 -12.33
C ILE A 1 -41.64 -10.17 -11.92
N GLN A 2 -40.60 -9.53 -11.39
CA GLN A 2 -40.61 -8.08 -11.15
C GLN A 2 -40.78 -7.36 -12.48
N SER A 3 -41.72 -6.44 -12.56
CA SER A 3 -41.95 -5.66 -13.77
C SER A 3 -40.75 -4.75 -14.04
N LEU A 4 -40.47 -4.43 -15.30
CA LEU A 4 -39.42 -3.48 -15.70
C LEU A 4 -39.53 -2.16 -14.92
N GLY A 5 -40.74 -1.71 -14.60
CA GLY A 5 -41.00 -0.52 -13.80
C GLY A 5 -40.51 -0.61 -12.36
N GLY A 6 -40.58 -1.80 -11.73
CA GLY A 6 -40.02 -2.01 -10.37
C GLY A 6 -38.50 -1.91 -10.36
N GLN A 7 -37.84 -2.52 -11.34
CA GLN A 7 -36.36 -2.47 -11.46
C GLN A 7 -35.85 -1.05 -11.75
N LEU A 8 -36.60 -0.25 -12.51
CA LEU A 8 -36.27 1.16 -12.77
C LEU A 8 -36.43 2.02 -11.50
N LEU A 9 -37.45 1.77 -10.70
CA LEU A 9 -37.68 2.48 -9.44
C LEU A 9 -36.57 2.16 -8.42
N ASP A 10 -36.20 0.87 -8.29
CA ASP A 10 -35.13 0.44 -7.40
C ASP A 10 -33.78 1.07 -7.78
N LYS A 11 -33.46 1.12 -9.10
CA LYS A 11 -32.26 1.80 -9.58
C LYS A 11 -32.28 3.32 -9.34
N SER A 12 -33.43 3.95 -9.54
CA SER A 12 -33.58 5.39 -9.26
C SER A 12 -33.36 5.71 -7.78
N ASN A 13 -33.91 4.89 -6.89
CA ASN A 13 -33.68 5.05 -5.44
C ASN A 13 -32.20 4.86 -5.08
N ALA A 14 -31.53 3.84 -5.63
CA ALA A 14 -30.10 3.61 -5.42
C ALA A 14 -29.24 4.78 -5.93
N ILE A 15 -29.59 5.38 -7.06
CA ILE A 15 -28.90 6.58 -7.57
C ILE A 15 -29.07 7.75 -6.60
N ASN A 16 -30.29 8.02 -6.12
CA ASN A 16 -30.54 9.09 -5.17
C ASN A 16 -29.77 8.89 -3.85
N GLU A 17 -29.68 7.65 -3.36
CA GLU A 17 -28.88 7.35 -2.15
C GLU A 17 -27.38 7.59 -2.39
N LEU A 18 -26.87 7.22 -3.57
CA LEU A 18 -25.50 7.47 -3.95
C LEU A 18 -25.21 8.97 -4.09
N ASP A 19 -26.11 9.74 -4.68
CA ASP A 19 -25.98 11.19 -4.82
C ASP A 19 -25.91 11.88 -3.46
N ILE A 20 -26.77 11.50 -2.51
CA ILE A 20 -26.72 12.01 -1.13
C ILE A 20 -25.39 11.67 -0.46
N LYS A 21 -24.88 10.46 -0.69
CA LYS A 21 -23.60 10.04 -0.12
C LYS A 21 -22.42 10.78 -0.74
N VAL A 22 -22.47 11.04 -2.04
CA VAL A 22 -21.46 11.86 -2.75
C VAL A 22 -21.45 13.29 -2.22
N GLU A 23 -22.61 13.90 -2.03
CA GLU A 23 -22.73 15.25 -1.44
C GLU A 23 -22.16 15.29 -0.01
N SER A 24 -22.47 14.30 0.83
CA SER A 24 -21.94 14.20 2.19
C SER A 24 -20.42 14.06 2.18
N LEU A 25 -19.88 13.16 1.36
CA LEU A 25 -18.43 12.96 1.23
C LEU A 25 -17.72 14.20 0.69
N THR A 26 -18.35 14.93 -0.23
CA THR A 26 -17.79 16.17 -0.77
C THR A 26 -17.70 17.24 0.32
N LEU A 27 -18.71 17.31 1.19
CA LEU A 27 -18.70 18.22 2.35
C LEU A 27 -17.61 17.83 3.35
N ASP A 28 -17.47 16.54 3.64
CA ASP A 28 -16.42 16.02 4.54
C ASP A 28 -15.03 16.33 4.00
N VAL A 29 -14.79 16.12 2.71
CA VAL A 29 -13.53 16.48 2.04
C VAL A 29 -13.24 17.97 2.15
N SER A 30 -14.24 18.82 1.95
CA SER A 30 -14.11 20.27 2.11
C SER A 30 -13.75 20.67 3.54
N ASN A 31 -14.40 20.04 4.53
CA ASN A 31 -14.11 20.27 5.94
C ASN A 31 -12.71 19.82 6.33
N LEU A 32 -12.28 18.64 5.86
CA LEU A 32 -10.94 18.12 6.10
C LEU A 32 -9.87 18.99 5.47
N ASN A 33 -10.08 19.48 4.26
CA ASN A 33 -9.17 20.41 3.59
C ASN A 33 -9.02 21.73 4.36
N SER A 34 -10.12 22.23 4.93
CA SER A 34 -10.12 23.43 5.76
C SER A 34 -9.34 23.23 7.07
N GLN A 35 -9.52 22.05 7.70
CA GLN A 35 -8.76 21.68 8.90
C GLN A 35 -7.27 21.50 8.59
N LEU A 36 -6.94 20.88 7.46
CA LEU A 36 -5.55 20.71 7.03
C LEU A 36 -4.86 22.06 6.88
N LYS A 37 -5.50 22.98 6.13
CA LYS A 37 -4.97 24.34 5.94
C LYS A 37 -4.78 25.10 7.27
N SER A 38 -5.69 24.93 8.21
CA SER A 38 -5.55 25.52 9.55
C SER A 38 -4.37 24.96 10.31
N ARG A 39 -4.15 23.64 10.23
CA ARG A 39 -3.00 22.98 10.86
C ARG A 39 -1.67 23.37 10.22
N GLU A 40 -1.62 23.50 8.91
CA GLU A 40 -0.43 23.99 8.19
C GLU A 40 -0.04 25.41 8.62
N LEU A 41 -1.03 26.31 8.76
CA LEU A 41 -0.80 27.66 9.28
C LEU A 41 -0.30 27.64 10.73
N ALA A 42 -0.86 26.80 11.58
CA ALA A 42 -0.42 26.65 12.97
C ALA A 42 1.02 26.10 13.07
N ILE A 43 1.39 25.13 12.22
CA ILE A 43 2.75 24.60 12.12
C ILE A 43 3.71 25.71 11.68
N LYS A 44 3.34 26.49 10.68
CA LYS A 44 4.16 27.61 10.20
C LYS A 44 4.37 28.68 11.28
N ASP A 45 3.34 29.03 12.06
CA ASP A 45 3.47 29.97 13.18
C ASP A 45 4.38 29.42 14.26
N LEU A 46 4.18 28.14 14.65
CA LEU A 46 5.00 27.49 15.67
C LEU A 46 6.46 27.36 15.23
N SER A 47 6.72 27.01 13.96
CA SER A 47 8.11 26.92 13.45
C SER A 47 8.81 28.27 13.44
N THR A 48 8.08 29.34 13.07
CA THR A 48 8.61 30.70 13.15
C THR A 48 8.95 31.10 14.58
N ARG A 49 8.08 30.75 15.54
CA ARG A 49 8.31 31.06 16.98
C ARG A 49 9.44 30.23 17.57
N LEU A 50 9.67 29.03 17.07
CA LEU A 50 10.79 28.17 17.49
C LEU A 50 12.09 28.48 16.76
N GLY A 51 12.05 29.34 15.75
CA GLY A 51 13.22 29.67 14.92
C GLY A 51 13.66 28.55 13.98
N ILE A 52 12.77 27.59 13.69
CA ILE A 52 13.05 26.51 12.75
C ILE A 52 12.56 26.89 11.35
N THR A 53 13.30 26.46 10.35
CA THR A 53 12.98 26.72 8.94
C THR A 53 11.91 25.76 8.41
N GLN A 54 11.28 26.12 7.30
CA GLN A 54 10.34 25.23 6.61
C GLN A 54 11.03 23.90 6.21
N SER A 55 12.29 23.95 5.80
CA SER A 55 13.08 22.77 5.46
C SER A 55 13.27 21.83 6.65
N GLU A 56 13.52 22.37 7.83
CA GLU A 56 13.63 21.56 9.06
C GLU A 56 12.27 20.96 9.46
N VAL A 57 11.17 21.67 9.24
CA VAL A 57 9.81 21.13 9.46
C VAL A 57 9.52 19.97 8.51
N GLU A 58 9.86 20.13 7.23
CA GLU A 58 9.69 19.06 6.22
C GLU A 58 10.54 17.84 6.56
N GLU A 59 11.78 18.05 7.03
CA GLU A 59 12.66 16.96 7.46
C GLU A 59 12.12 16.20 8.69
N LEU A 60 11.42 16.90 9.60
CA LEU A 60 10.81 16.32 10.80
C LEU A 60 9.44 15.69 10.53
N THR A 61 8.79 16.03 9.41
CA THR A 61 7.47 15.51 9.06
C THR A 61 7.58 14.09 8.53
N PRO A 62 6.87 13.11 9.11
CA PRO A 62 6.92 11.76 8.61
C PRO A 62 6.32 11.65 7.21
N VAL A 63 7.01 10.93 6.33
CA VAL A 63 6.46 10.51 5.04
C VAL A 63 5.64 9.24 5.25
N VAL A 64 4.39 9.23 4.78
CA VAL A 64 3.51 8.06 4.87
C VAL A 64 3.08 7.67 3.48
N LYS A 65 3.26 6.39 3.13
CA LYS A 65 2.79 5.81 1.87
C LYS A 65 1.99 4.55 2.15
N SER A 66 0.89 4.42 1.41
CA SER A 66 -0.02 3.28 1.53
C SER A 66 -0.03 2.48 0.24
N TYR A 67 -0.14 1.18 0.37
CA TYR A 67 -0.26 0.22 -0.71
C TYR A 67 -0.99 -1.04 -0.21
N PHE A 68 -0.79 -2.18 -0.86
CA PHE A 68 -1.42 -3.43 -0.49
C PHE A 68 -0.43 -4.60 -0.52
N ALA A 69 -0.55 -5.49 0.43
CA ALA A 69 0.05 -6.82 0.42
C ALA A 69 -1.03 -7.87 0.12
N LEU A 70 -0.62 -9.02 -0.44
CA LEU A 70 -1.52 -10.12 -0.70
C LEU A 70 -1.12 -11.36 0.11
N GLY A 71 -2.09 -11.89 0.83
CA GLY A 71 -1.98 -13.11 1.61
C GLY A 71 -2.96 -14.19 1.16
N VAL A 72 -2.90 -15.34 1.83
CA VAL A 72 -3.84 -16.44 1.68
C VAL A 72 -4.34 -16.87 3.05
N SER A 73 -5.65 -17.01 3.22
CA SER A 73 -6.26 -17.58 4.42
C SER A 73 -7.14 -18.77 4.04
N GLY A 74 -6.76 -19.96 4.46
CA GLY A 74 -7.36 -21.19 3.95
C GLY A 74 -7.20 -21.28 2.42
N ASN A 75 -8.30 -21.29 1.68
CA ASN A 75 -8.33 -21.37 0.22
C ASN A 75 -8.73 -20.02 -0.43
N LYS A 76 -8.60 -18.90 0.29
CA LYS A 76 -8.98 -17.58 -0.23
C LYS A 76 -7.80 -16.63 -0.17
N GLY A 77 -7.58 -15.93 -1.26
CA GLY A 77 -6.68 -14.78 -1.29
C GLY A 77 -7.28 -13.60 -0.53
N ILE A 78 -6.42 -12.79 0.05
CA ILE A 78 -6.79 -11.62 0.84
C ILE A 78 -5.88 -10.47 0.47
N VAL A 79 -6.47 -9.28 0.33
CA VAL A 79 -5.73 -8.02 0.19
C VAL A 79 -5.65 -7.36 1.57
N ILE A 80 -4.45 -7.01 1.98
CA ILE A 80 -4.14 -6.46 3.31
C ILE A 80 -3.56 -5.06 3.10
N PRO A 81 -4.19 -4.01 3.65
CA PRO A 81 -3.61 -2.68 3.65
C PRO A 81 -2.21 -2.67 4.27
N LEU A 82 -1.29 -2.09 3.53
CA LEU A 82 0.11 -1.90 3.89
C LEU A 82 0.40 -0.41 3.95
N GLU A 83 0.90 0.06 5.08
CA GLU A 83 1.38 1.42 5.25
C GLU A 83 2.86 1.40 5.63
N VAL A 84 3.63 2.27 5.01
CA VAL A 84 5.02 2.55 5.38
C VAL A 84 5.12 4.00 5.82
N LYS A 85 5.52 4.19 7.07
CA LYS A 85 5.85 5.50 7.65
C LYS A 85 7.36 5.62 7.78
N MET A 86 7.92 6.70 7.28
CA MET A 86 9.32 7.05 7.42
C MET A 86 9.47 8.39 8.12
N SER A 87 10.36 8.47 9.09
CA SER A 87 10.70 9.70 9.80
C SER A 87 12.21 9.79 9.99
N LYS A 88 12.73 10.98 10.28
CA LYS A 88 14.11 11.12 10.76
C LYS A 88 14.29 10.26 12.01
N GLY A 89 15.41 9.56 12.11
CA GLY A 89 15.65 8.62 13.20
C GLY A 89 17.07 8.08 13.22
N THR A 90 17.20 6.84 13.63
CA THR A 90 18.48 6.16 13.85
C THR A 90 18.59 4.83 13.10
N GLY A 91 17.78 4.65 12.06
CA GLY A 91 17.76 3.43 11.24
C GLY A 91 16.94 2.30 11.84
N ILE A 92 16.04 2.59 12.77
CA ILE A 92 15.18 1.57 13.36
C ILE A 92 14.11 1.16 12.34
N VAL A 93 14.03 -0.15 12.08
CA VAL A 93 12.96 -0.74 11.27
C VAL A 93 12.03 -1.50 12.19
N SER A 94 10.77 -1.07 12.25
CA SER A 94 9.73 -1.65 13.10
C SER A 94 8.54 -2.15 12.30
N VAL A 95 7.79 -3.09 12.89
CA VAL A 95 6.60 -3.66 12.28
C VAL A 95 5.43 -3.55 13.24
N ASN A 96 4.32 -2.98 12.76
CA ASN A 96 3.05 -2.97 13.46
C ASN A 96 2.07 -3.91 12.77
N ILE A 97 1.36 -4.71 13.54
CA ILE A 97 0.36 -5.65 13.03
C ILE A 97 -0.95 -5.51 13.81
N LYS A 98 -2.07 -5.55 13.09
CA LYS A 98 -3.41 -5.65 13.67
C LYS A 98 -4.17 -6.77 12.96
N ASN A 99 -4.56 -7.80 13.69
CA ASN A 99 -5.24 -8.99 13.18
C ASN A 99 -4.49 -9.67 12.01
N VAL A 100 -3.17 -9.58 12.01
CA VAL A 100 -2.26 -10.22 11.06
C VAL A 100 -1.22 -11.00 11.84
N GLU A 101 -0.98 -12.24 11.45
CA GLU A 101 0.13 -13.05 11.95
C GLU A 101 1.25 -13.02 10.91
N LEU A 102 2.43 -12.59 11.33
CA LEU A 102 3.64 -12.63 10.50
C LEU A 102 4.49 -13.84 10.92
N LYS A 103 4.90 -14.62 9.94
CA LYS A 103 5.86 -15.71 10.19
C LYS A 103 7.27 -15.18 10.46
N SER A 104 8.13 -16.02 11.01
CA SER A 104 9.46 -15.66 11.53
C SER A 104 10.40 -15.02 10.52
N ASP A 105 10.24 -15.31 9.24
CA ASP A 105 11.05 -14.79 8.12
C ASP A 105 10.61 -13.40 7.61
N ALA A 106 9.51 -12.87 8.14
CA ALA A 106 9.03 -11.53 7.78
C ALA A 106 10.02 -10.42 8.14
N GLN A 107 10.73 -10.55 9.25
CA GLN A 107 11.74 -9.55 9.66
C GLN A 107 12.91 -9.49 8.69
N ASP A 108 13.36 -10.65 8.20
CA ASP A 108 14.43 -10.71 7.20
C ASP A 108 13.98 -10.11 5.87
N SER A 109 12.75 -10.40 5.45
CA SER A 109 12.17 -9.80 4.25
C SER A 109 12.10 -8.27 4.33
N ILE A 110 11.73 -7.70 5.47
CA ILE A 110 11.65 -6.24 5.66
C ILE A 110 13.06 -5.62 5.66
N ARG A 111 14.05 -6.30 6.26
CA ARG A 111 15.44 -5.84 6.23
C ARG A 111 16.01 -5.84 4.81
N ILE A 112 15.74 -6.90 4.04
CA ILE A 112 16.12 -6.98 2.61
C ILE A 112 15.40 -5.89 1.83
N ALA A 113 14.09 -5.69 2.03
CA ALA A 113 13.31 -4.65 1.38
C ALA A 113 13.88 -3.25 1.63
N THR A 114 14.27 -2.95 2.87
CA THR A 114 14.90 -1.66 3.22
C THR A 114 16.23 -1.49 2.49
N LYS A 115 17.09 -2.52 2.50
CA LYS A 115 18.38 -2.48 1.80
C LYS A 115 18.21 -2.30 0.28
N VAL A 116 17.34 -3.07 -0.34
CA VAL A 116 17.06 -2.96 -1.79
C VAL A 116 16.50 -1.58 -2.13
N SER A 117 15.66 -1.01 -1.26
CA SER A 117 15.13 0.35 -1.45
C SER A 117 16.25 1.40 -1.40
N GLN A 118 17.20 1.26 -0.47
CA GLN A 118 18.39 2.11 -0.39
C GLN A 118 19.24 1.98 -1.65
N ASP A 119 19.56 0.74 -2.06
CA ASP A 119 20.39 0.47 -3.23
C ASP A 119 19.74 1.00 -4.52
N TYR A 120 18.40 0.88 -4.65
CA TYR A 120 17.64 1.37 -5.78
C TYR A 120 17.60 2.90 -5.86
N THR A 121 17.35 3.57 -4.73
CA THR A 121 17.17 5.02 -4.69
C THR A 121 18.48 5.79 -4.56
N GLY A 122 19.55 5.13 -4.11
CA GLY A 122 20.83 5.77 -3.76
C GLY A 122 20.76 6.62 -2.48
N VAL A 123 19.64 6.59 -1.76
CA VAL A 123 19.43 7.36 -0.53
C VAL A 123 19.81 6.51 0.68
N ASP A 124 20.66 7.06 1.56
CA ASP A 124 20.98 6.39 2.82
C ASP A 124 19.78 6.43 3.78
N LEU A 125 19.33 5.25 4.17
CA LEU A 125 18.21 5.07 5.10
C LEU A 125 18.65 4.83 6.54
N SER A 126 19.95 4.89 6.85
CA SER A 126 20.48 4.67 8.20
C SER A 126 20.05 5.75 9.21
N GLU A 127 19.67 6.93 8.74
CA GLU A 127 19.12 8.03 9.55
C GLU A 127 17.60 8.17 9.44
N LYS A 128 16.91 7.14 8.92
CA LYS A 128 15.46 7.09 8.84
C LYS A 128 14.91 5.92 9.67
N ASP A 129 13.99 6.21 10.55
CA ASP A 129 13.17 5.17 11.18
C ASP A 129 12.02 4.82 10.26
N ILE A 130 11.87 3.52 9.99
CA ILE A 130 10.86 2.98 9.06
C ILE A 130 9.90 2.09 9.86
N THR A 131 8.62 2.41 9.80
CA THR A 131 7.56 1.57 10.38
C THR A 131 6.71 1.00 9.27
N VAL A 132 6.68 -0.32 9.17
CA VAL A 132 5.81 -1.07 8.26
C VAL A 132 4.59 -1.53 9.04
N THR A 133 3.40 -1.15 8.59
CA THR A 133 2.15 -1.47 9.28
C THR A 133 1.24 -2.30 8.37
N PHE A 134 0.77 -3.45 8.89
CA PHE A 134 -0.25 -4.26 8.26
C PHE A 134 -1.52 -4.22 9.11
N VAL A 135 -2.63 -3.84 8.50
CA VAL A 135 -3.92 -3.73 9.19
C VAL A 135 -4.96 -4.60 8.50
N ASN A 136 -5.46 -5.59 9.22
CA ASN A 136 -6.63 -6.34 8.80
C ASN A 136 -7.81 -5.94 9.71
N ASP A 137 -8.83 -5.32 9.14
CA ASP A 137 -10.00 -4.88 9.91
C ASP A 137 -11.03 -6.01 10.13
N ASN A 138 -10.83 -7.18 9.52
CA ASN A 138 -11.62 -8.36 9.85
C ASN A 138 -11.29 -8.85 11.27
N PRO A 139 -12.28 -9.39 12.00
CA PRO A 139 -12.05 -9.93 13.35
C PRO A 139 -11.21 -11.21 13.36
N PHE A 140 -11.01 -11.85 12.21
CA PHE A 140 -10.23 -13.07 12.08
C PHE A 140 -8.77 -12.75 11.80
N ILE A 141 -7.86 -13.49 12.45
CA ILE A 141 -6.43 -13.38 12.20
C ILE A 141 -6.13 -13.94 10.81
N VAL A 142 -5.41 -13.16 10.03
CA VAL A 142 -4.92 -13.54 8.70
C VAL A 142 -3.44 -13.83 8.79
N SER A 143 -3.01 -14.99 8.32
CA SER A 143 -1.59 -15.30 8.20
C SER A 143 -1.04 -14.71 6.92
N LEU A 144 -0.05 -13.84 7.05
CA LEU A 144 0.76 -13.35 5.95
C LEU A 144 2.08 -14.11 5.94
N ASP A 145 2.33 -14.87 4.88
CA ASP A 145 3.64 -15.48 4.68
C ASP A 145 4.64 -14.35 4.44
N GLY A 146 5.50 -14.14 5.44
CA GLY A 146 6.37 -12.97 5.54
C GLY A 146 7.13 -12.60 4.26
N PRO A 147 7.80 -13.56 3.58
CA PRO A 147 8.58 -13.22 2.39
C PRO A 147 7.72 -12.74 1.22
N SER A 148 6.49 -13.20 1.09
CA SER A 148 5.64 -12.92 -0.10
C SER A 148 5.17 -11.47 -0.23
N ALA A 149 5.30 -10.67 0.82
CA ALA A 149 5.04 -9.24 0.80
C ALA A 149 6.29 -8.40 0.48
N GLY A 150 7.45 -9.02 0.33
CA GLY A 150 8.74 -8.35 0.18
C GLY A 150 8.76 -7.33 -0.95
N ALA A 151 8.27 -7.69 -2.12
CA ALA A 151 8.21 -6.78 -3.27
C ALA A 151 7.26 -5.59 -3.01
N ALA A 152 6.11 -5.82 -2.37
CA ALA A 152 5.16 -4.75 -2.02
C ALA A 152 5.75 -3.79 -0.97
N ILE A 153 6.43 -4.30 0.05
CA ILE A 153 7.11 -3.51 1.07
C ILE A 153 8.21 -2.65 0.42
N THR A 154 9.06 -3.26 -0.41
CA THR A 154 10.15 -2.58 -1.12
C THR A 154 9.61 -1.43 -1.98
N LEU A 155 8.58 -1.70 -2.78
CA LEU A 155 7.90 -0.69 -3.58
C LEU A 155 7.38 0.47 -2.74
N THR A 156 6.78 0.18 -1.58
CA THR A 156 6.19 1.20 -0.72
C THR A 156 7.26 2.05 -0.02
N ILE A 157 8.40 1.45 0.36
CA ILE A 157 9.55 2.20 0.87
C ILE A 157 10.13 3.11 -0.23
N ILE A 158 10.35 2.57 -1.44
CA ILE A 158 10.82 3.36 -2.59
C ILE A 158 9.87 4.52 -2.89
N ALA A 159 8.56 4.27 -2.86
CA ALA A 159 7.53 5.30 -3.03
C ALA A 159 7.66 6.43 -2.01
N GLY A 160 7.97 6.07 -0.76
CA GLY A 160 8.22 7.04 0.31
C GLY A 160 9.49 7.85 0.10
N VAL A 161 10.58 7.21 -0.29
CA VAL A 161 11.87 7.88 -0.56
C VAL A 161 11.76 8.85 -1.74
N LEU A 162 11.05 8.44 -2.79
CA LEU A 162 10.87 9.24 -4.02
C LEU A 162 9.70 10.23 -3.95
N ASP A 163 8.96 10.24 -2.86
CA ASP A 163 7.69 10.97 -2.67
C ASP A 163 6.68 10.74 -3.81
N ARG A 164 6.59 9.49 -4.28
CA ARG A 164 5.64 9.07 -5.33
C ARG A 164 4.49 8.27 -4.73
N THR A 165 3.38 8.17 -5.47
CA THR A 165 2.19 7.46 -5.00
C THR A 165 2.03 6.14 -5.76
N PRO A 166 1.95 4.99 -5.06
CA PRO A 166 1.65 3.72 -5.70
C PRO A 166 0.22 3.69 -6.26
N SER A 167 0.07 3.15 -7.46
CA SER A 167 -1.24 2.97 -8.08
C SER A 167 -1.95 1.74 -7.51
N SER A 168 -3.16 1.90 -7.01
CA SER A 168 -4.01 0.78 -6.57
C SER A 168 -4.55 -0.06 -7.73
N ALA A 169 -4.47 0.43 -8.98
CA ALA A 169 -4.86 -0.34 -10.15
C ALA A 169 -3.88 -1.47 -10.51
N VAL A 170 -2.68 -1.46 -9.93
CA VAL A 170 -1.65 -2.48 -10.16
C VAL A 170 -1.23 -3.04 -8.80
N LEU A 171 -1.42 -4.32 -8.57
CA LEU A 171 -1.00 -5.00 -7.35
C LEU A 171 0.14 -5.98 -7.65
N ILE A 172 0.99 -6.25 -6.65
CA ILE A 172 2.12 -7.16 -6.77
C ILE A 172 2.16 -8.18 -5.64
N THR A 173 2.64 -9.38 -5.94
CA THR A 173 3.13 -10.34 -4.96
C THR A 173 4.50 -10.85 -5.37
N GLY A 174 5.34 -11.16 -4.40
CA GLY A 174 6.68 -11.67 -4.63
C GLY A 174 7.55 -11.53 -3.40
N THR A 175 8.53 -12.43 -3.25
CA THR A 175 9.64 -12.18 -2.34
C THR A 175 10.53 -11.10 -2.92
N ILE A 176 11.46 -10.59 -2.15
CA ILE A 176 12.50 -9.69 -2.61
C ILE A 176 13.86 -10.24 -2.23
N GLU A 177 14.74 -10.39 -3.22
CA GLU A 177 16.10 -10.81 -3.03
C GLU A 177 17.02 -9.60 -2.90
N SER A 178 18.20 -9.80 -2.32
CA SER A 178 19.14 -8.71 -2.02
C SER A 178 19.69 -7.97 -3.26
N ASP A 179 19.57 -8.57 -4.44
CA ASP A 179 19.92 -7.96 -5.73
C ASP A 179 18.74 -7.30 -6.46
N GLY A 180 17.58 -7.25 -5.79
CA GLY A 180 16.35 -6.65 -6.29
C GLY A 180 15.52 -7.58 -7.18
N ASP A 181 15.85 -8.88 -7.27
CA ASP A 181 15.01 -9.86 -7.96
C ASP A 181 13.72 -10.10 -7.17
N VAL A 182 12.61 -10.22 -7.92
CA VAL A 182 11.30 -10.60 -7.39
C VAL A 182 11.18 -12.12 -7.48
N GLY A 183 11.16 -12.77 -6.32
CA GLY A 183 11.19 -14.22 -6.22
C GLY A 183 9.81 -14.85 -6.01
N PRO A 184 9.74 -16.19 -6.16
CA PRO A 184 8.49 -16.94 -6.21
C PRO A 184 7.75 -16.98 -4.87
N VAL A 185 6.41 -17.16 -4.95
CA VAL A 185 5.52 -17.25 -3.80
C VAL A 185 4.44 -18.29 -4.03
N GLY A 186 3.77 -18.70 -2.95
CA GLY A 186 2.60 -19.59 -3.03
C GLY A 186 1.28 -18.84 -3.21
N GLY A 187 0.23 -19.59 -3.59
CA GLY A 187 -1.15 -19.09 -3.63
C GLY A 187 -1.40 -18.03 -4.71
N ILE A 188 -0.78 -18.16 -5.87
CA ILE A 188 -0.89 -17.16 -6.95
C ILE A 188 -2.32 -17.03 -7.46
N GLU A 189 -3.05 -18.14 -7.61
CA GLU A 189 -4.42 -18.13 -8.14
C GLU A 189 -5.38 -17.43 -7.16
N GLU A 190 -5.24 -17.74 -5.86
CA GLU A 190 -6.01 -17.12 -4.79
C GLU A 190 -5.72 -15.62 -4.69
N LYS A 191 -4.45 -15.25 -4.77
CA LYS A 191 -4.02 -13.85 -4.74
C LYS A 191 -4.49 -13.07 -5.98
N ALA A 192 -4.43 -13.67 -7.17
CA ALA A 192 -4.96 -13.06 -8.40
C ALA A 192 -6.46 -12.81 -8.31
N SER A 193 -7.21 -13.78 -7.79
CA SER A 193 -8.65 -13.64 -7.54
C SER A 193 -8.95 -12.51 -6.54
N ALA A 194 -8.16 -12.41 -5.47
CA ALA A 194 -8.31 -11.34 -4.48
C ALA A 194 -7.98 -9.96 -5.07
N ALA A 195 -6.89 -9.86 -5.85
CA ALA A 195 -6.52 -8.62 -6.53
C ALA A 195 -7.62 -8.15 -7.51
N ALA A 196 -8.19 -9.07 -8.29
CA ALA A 196 -9.32 -8.78 -9.17
C ALA A 196 -10.56 -8.27 -8.39
N SER A 197 -10.85 -8.89 -7.26
CA SER A 197 -11.99 -8.52 -6.38
C SER A 197 -11.80 -7.15 -5.74
N GLU A 198 -10.57 -6.71 -5.52
CA GLU A 198 -10.23 -5.37 -5.01
C GLU A 198 -10.29 -4.29 -6.11
N GLY A 199 -10.49 -4.70 -7.36
CA GLY A 199 -10.59 -3.79 -8.50
C GLY A 199 -9.26 -3.47 -9.17
N ALA A 200 -8.20 -4.22 -8.89
CA ALA A 200 -6.94 -4.09 -9.61
C ALA A 200 -7.13 -4.51 -11.08
N GLN A 201 -6.46 -3.79 -11.97
CA GLN A 201 -6.46 -4.07 -13.40
C GLN A 201 -5.32 -5.00 -13.81
N ILE A 202 -4.19 -4.87 -13.12
CA ILE A 202 -2.97 -5.64 -13.37
C ILE A 202 -2.50 -6.28 -12.05
N PHE A 203 -2.15 -7.56 -12.13
CA PHE A 203 -1.51 -8.28 -11.04
C PHE A 203 -0.11 -8.72 -11.46
N LEU A 204 0.91 -8.19 -10.80
CA LEU A 204 2.30 -8.51 -11.06
C LEU A 204 2.71 -9.73 -10.24
N VAL A 205 3.33 -10.68 -10.91
CA VAL A 205 3.81 -11.94 -10.32
C VAL A 205 5.26 -12.20 -10.72
N PRO A 206 6.00 -13.00 -9.95
CA PRO A 206 7.35 -13.41 -10.34
C PRO A 206 7.36 -14.20 -11.67
N VAL A 207 8.48 -14.12 -12.39
CA VAL A 207 8.70 -14.90 -13.62
C VAL A 207 8.47 -16.40 -13.38
N GLY A 208 7.76 -17.05 -14.29
CA GLY A 208 7.36 -18.45 -14.21
C GLY A 208 6.11 -18.73 -13.38
N GLN A 209 5.45 -17.69 -12.85
CA GLN A 209 4.25 -17.84 -12.03
C GLN A 209 3.00 -17.18 -12.64
N LYS A 210 3.01 -16.87 -13.95
CA LYS A 210 1.83 -16.34 -14.63
C LYS A 210 0.70 -17.37 -14.62
N VAL A 211 -0.47 -16.90 -14.18
CA VAL A 211 -1.73 -17.67 -14.21
C VAL A 211 -2.77 -16.94 -15.07
N ASN A 212 -3.77 -17.68 -15.49
CA ASN A 212 -4.94 -17.08 -16.16
C ASN A 212 -6.02 -16.84 -15.10
N SER A 213 -6.34 -15.58 -14.85
CA SER A 213 -7.34 -15.19 -13.85
C SER A 213 -8.39 -14.29 -14.50
N PRO A 214 -9.70 -14.63 -14.41
CA PRO A 214 -10.74 -13.79 -14.97
C PRO A 214 -10.78 -12.40 -14.32
N GLY A 215 -10.95 -11.37 -15.15
CA GLY A 215 -11.17 -10.00 -14.69
C GLY A 215 -9.91 -9.22 -14.31
N ILE A 216 -8.71 -9.80 -14.47
CA ILE A 216 -7.45 -9.12 -14.19
C ILE A 216 -6.36 -9.57 -15.18
N GLU A 217 -5.53 -8.64 -15.62
CA GLU A 217 -4.31 -8.96 -16.37
C GLU A 217 -3.23 -9.43 -15.41
N VAL A 218 -2.62 -10.60 -15.68
CA VAL A 218 -1.48 -11.09 -14.90
C VAL A 218 -0.22 -10.94 -15.73
N ALA A 219 0.73 -10.14 -15.22
CA ALA A 219 2.00 -9.86 -15.87
C ALA A 219 3.18 -10.31 -15.00
N GLU A 220 4.21 -10.84 -15.64
CA GLU A 220 5.41 -11.29 -14.96
C GLU A 220 6.43 -10.16 -14.84
N VAL A 221 7.10 -10.12 -13.69
CA VAL A 221 8.20 -9.19 -13.41
C VAL A 221 9.37 -9.95 -12.79
N LYS A 222 10.58 -9.53 -13.16
CA LYS A 222 11.80 -10.12 -12.62
C LYS A 222 12.47 -9.24 -11.57
N LYS A 223 12.49 -7.94 -11.81
CA LYS A 223 13.20 -6.97 -10.95
C LYS A 223 12.25 -5.95 -10.36
N ILE A 224 12.58 -5.49 -9.16
CA ILE A 224 11.83 -4.40 -8.50
C ILE A 224 11.76 -3.12 -9.34
N GLN A 225 12.76 -2.88 -10.17
CA GLN A 225 12.76 -1.73 -11.08
C GLN A 225 11.60 -1.76 -12.09
N GLU A 226 11.24 -2.93 -12.61
CA GLU A 226 10.08 -3.10 -13.50
C GLU A 226 8.79 -2.77 -12.75
N VAL A 227 8.69 -3.23 -11.50
CA VAL A 227 7.54 -2.94 -10.61
C VAL A 227 7.40 -1.44 -10.37
N VAL A 228 8.50 -0.77 -10.02
CA VAL A 228 8.50 0.68 -9.79
C VAL A 228 8.00 1.45 -11.01
N ASN A 229 8.45 1.08 -12.21
CA ASN A 229 8.04 1.73 -13.45
C ASN A 229 6.55 1.53 -13.78
N LEU A 230 5.97 0.39 -13.39
CA LEU A 230 4.57 0.06 -13.65
C LEU A 230 3.60 0.63 -12.59
N VAL A 231 4.05 0.76 -11.36
CA VAL A 231 3.19 1.07 -10.21
C VAL A 231 3.32 2.51 -9.73
N LEU A 232 4.51 3.10 -9.72
CA LEU A 232 4.71 4.47 -9.21
C LEU A 232 4.44 5.53 -10.28
N LYS A 233 3.57 6.47 -9.92
CA LYS A 233 3.22 7.64 -10.74
C LYS A 233 3.93 8.89 -10.23
#